data_8f3ecd77b113ad6e3e71b5d6bd93c001
#
_entry.id   8f3ecd77b113ad6e3e71b5d6bd93c001
#
_cell.length_a   1.000
_cell.length_b   1.000
_cell.length_c   1.000
_cell.angle_alpha   90.00
_cell.angle_beta   90.00
_cell.angle_gamma   90.00
#
_symmetry.space_group_name_H-M   'P 1'
#
loop_
_entity.id
_entity.type
_entity.pdbx_description
1 polymer ?
#
loop_
_entity_poly.entity_id
_entity_poly.type
_entity_poly.pdbx_seq_one_letter_code
_entity_poly.pdbx_strand_id
1 'polypeptide(L)'
;MFKLDNKIGLGLASLGRPGYINIGHSSDLGSDISKNSMRSHCHEVLSHAYKKGIRYFDAARVYGDAEEFLSSWIRAQKQFDGFVGSKWGYEYLANWEVQADQHERKDHSVEFLKQQWVETRLNLGKSIDLYHIHSVNSESNVLDDINVLKELETIKKNGIEIGISTSGPDQELSLIHISEPT
;
A
#
# COMPACT_ATOMS: atom_id res chain seq x y z
N MET A 1 -20.16 1.05 6.68
CA MET A 1 -19.49 2.02 5.80
C MET A 1 -18.69 2.98 6.68
N PHE A 2 -17.36 2.91 6.59
CA PHE A 2 -16.47 3.75 7.39
C PHE A 2 -16.58 5.21 6.91
N LYS A 3 -16.94 6.13 7.81
CA LYS A 3 -16.98 7.57 7.50
C LYS A 3 -15.63 8.17 7.89
N LEU A 4 -14.82 8.52 6.91
CA LEU A 4 -13.67 9.38 7.13
C LEU A 4 -14.16 10.82 7.28
N ASP A 5 -14.11 11.36 8.48
CA ASP A 5 -14.40 12.79 8.71
C ASP A 5 -13.35 13.69 8.05
N ASN A 6 -12.15 13.16 7.83
CA ASN A 6 -11.06 13.82 7.13
C ASN A 6 -10.87 13.20 5.73
N LYS A 7 -10.86 14.04 4.69
CA LYS A 7 -10.69 13.62 3.28
C LYS A 7 -9.23 13.35 2.89
N ILE A 8 -8.29 13.46 3.83
CA ILE A 8 -6.86 13.32 3.59
C ILE A 8 -6.36 12.03 4.24
N GLY A 9 -5.62 11.23 3.49
CA GLY A 9 -4.88 10.06 3.97
C GLY A 9 -3.37 10.29 3.96
N LEU A 10 -2.62 9.46 4.68
CA LEU A 10 -1.16 9.41 4.67
C LEU A 10 -0.67 8.19 3.90
N GLY A 11 0.03 8.41 2.78
CA GLY A 11 0.75 7.37 2.05
C GLY A 11 2.13 7.10 2.65
N LEU A 12 2.51 5.83 2.72
CA LEU A 12 3.77 5.39 3.34
C LEU A 12 4.86 5.04 2.31
N ALA A 13 4.68 5.35 1.03
CA ALA A 13 5.62 4.98 -0.02
C ALA A 13 7.05 5.43 0.25
N SER A 14 7.23 6.67 0.71
CA SER A 14 8.52 7.26 1.04
C SER A 14 9.00 6.96 2.48
N LEU A 15 8.18 6.35 3.32
CA LEU A 15 8.51 6.05 4.71
C LEU A 15 8.95 4.61 4.92
N GLY A 16 8.65 3.72 3.97
CA GLY A 16 8.86 2.28 4.13
C GLY A 16 10.14 1.76 3.50
N ARG A 17 10.82 2.54 2.65
CA ARG A 17 12.06 2.15 1.94
C ARG A 17 12.97 3.36 1.71
N PRO A 18 14.32 3.19 1.71
CA PRO A 18 15.25 4.31 1.60
C PRO A 18 15.33 4.93 0.21
N GLY A 19 15.12 4.14 -0.85
CA GLY A 19 15.09 4.57 -2.23
C GLY A 19 13.67 4.74 -2.73
N TYR A 20 13.28 5.99 -3.06
CA TYR A 20 12.03 6.29 -3.73
C TYR A 20 12.27 7.32 -4.84
N ILE A 21 11.37 7.37 -5.81
CA ILE A 21 11.52 8.10 -7.08
C ILE A 21 11.64 9.63 -6.89
N ASN A 22 11.44 10.17 -5.70
CA ASN A 22 11.37 11.60 -5.46
C ASN A 22 12.74 12.25 -5.26
N ILE A 23 12.94 13.36 -5.96
CA ILE A 23 14.09 14.24 -5.82
C ILE A 23 14.09 14.85 -4.39
N GLY A 24 15.22 14.78 -3.68
CA GLY A 24 15.37 15.41 -2.36
C GLY A 24 15.06 14.51 -1.18
N HIS A 25 14.72 13.25 -1.38
CA HIS A 25 14.37 12.31 -0.31
C HIS A 25 15.45 12.14 0.77
N SER A 26 16.72 12.23 0.38
CA SER A 26 17.86 12.19 1.32
C SER A 26 17.91 13.35 2.31
N SER A 27 17.35 14.52 1.96
CA SER A 27 17.28 15.67 2.89
C SER A 27 16.23 15.46 3.98
N ASP A 28 15.18 14.70 3.69
CA ASP A 28 14.05 14.49 4.58
C ASP A 28 14.27 13.31 5.54
N LEU A 29 14.99 12.27 5.08
CA LEU A 29 15.26 11.06 5.88
C LEU A 29 16.52 11.18 6.76
N GLY A 30 17.36 12.19 6.55
CA GLY A 30 18.66 12.27 7.17
C GLY A 30 19.67 11.27 6.59
N SER A 31 20.82 11.12 7.24
CA SER A 31 21.91 10.26 6.76
C SER A 31 21.79 8.79 7.20
N ASP A 32 21.04 8.50 8.24
CA ASP A 32 20.82 7.13 8.74
C ASP A 32 19.57 6.50 8.14
N ILE A 33 19.78 5.70 7.10
CA ILE A 33 18.73 4.94 6.39
C ILE A 33 18.61 3.49 6.87
N SER A 34 19.17 3.17 8.06
CA SER A 34 18.96 1.85 8.65
C SER A 34 17.47 1.59 8.88
N LYS A 35 17.06 0.32 8.83
CA LYS A 35 15.64 -0.07 9.04
C LYS A 35 15.11 0.46 10.38
N ASN A 36 15.92 0.46 11.42
CA ASN A 36 15.52 0.96 12.74
C ASN A 36 15.30 2.47 12.75
N SER A 37 16.21 3.23 12.10
CA SER A 37 16.07 4.69 11.99
C SER A 37 14.84 5.05 11.17
N MET A 38 14.65 4.42 10.02
CA MET A 38 13.48 4.64 9.19
C MET A 38 12.17 4.24 9.88
N ARG A 39 12.15 3.13 10.62
CA ARG A 39 10.99 2.76 11.46
C ARG A 39 10.67 3.85 12.47
N SER A 40 11.67 4.34 13.20
CA SER A 40 11.46 5.39 14.20
C SER A 40 10.90 6.66 13.57
N HIS A 41 11.49 7.10 12.47
CA HIS A 41 11.00 8.26 11.71
C HIS A 41 9.57 8.05 11.19
N CYS A 42 9.27 6.88 10.62
CA CYS A 42 7.91 6.54 10.19
C CYS A 42 6.91 6.62 11.36
N HIS A 43 7.27 6.10 12.54
CA HIS A 43 6.43 6.17 13.74
C HIS A 43 6.19 7.61 14.21
N GLU A 44 7.18 8.49 14.12
CA GLU A 44 7.03 9.93 14.42
C GLU A 44 6.04 10.60 13.46
N VAL A 45 6.19 10.36 12.15
CA VAL A 45 5.29 10.90 11.12
C VAL A 45 3.86 10.38 11.31
N LEU A 46 3.69 9.07 11.52
CA LEU A 46 2.39 8.45 11.79
C LEU A 46 1.72 9.05 13.04
N SER A 47 2.48 9.21 14.12
CA SER A 47 1.98 9.77 15.37
C SER A 47 1.55 11.23 15.20
N HIS A 48 2.33 12.02 14.45
CA HIS A 48 1.99 13.40 14.16
C HIS A 48 0.73 13.51 13.29
N ALA A 49 0.65 12.71 12.23
CA ALA A 49 -0.51 12.67 11.34
C ALA A 49 -1.79 12.24 12.09
N TYR A 50 -1.70 11.19 12.88
CA TYR A 50 -2.81 10.67 13.69
C TYR A 50 -3.31 11.72 14.70
N LYS A 51 -2.38 12.42 15.39
CA LYS A 51 -2.68 13.52 16.30
C LYS A 51 -3.35 14.71 15.58
N LYS A 52 -3.06 14.92 14.30
CA LYS A 52 -3.70 15.94 13.44
C LYS A 52 -5.04 15.50 12.84
N GLY A 53 -5.53 14.31 13.18
CA GLY A 53 -6.82 13.81 12.74
C GLY A 53 -6.79 12.97 11.46
N ILE A 54 -5.61 12.65 10.91
CA ILE A 54 -5.52 11.68 9.81
C ILE A 54 -5.97 10.31 10.33
N ARG A 55 -6.83 9.64 9.57
CA ARG A 55 -7.40 8.32 9.92
C ARG A 55 -7.29 7.30 8.78
N TYR A 56 -6.79 7.65 7.62
CA TYR A 56 -6.47 6.72 6.55
C TYR A 56 -4.97 6.63 6.34
N PHE A 57 -4.45 5.41 6.39
CA PHE A 57 -3.02 5.08 6.23
C PHE A 57 -2.86 4.09 5.10
N ASP A 58 -2.04 4.44 4.12
CA ASP A 58 -1.94 3.74 2.85
C ASP A 58 -0.54 3.16 2.64
N ALA A 59 -0.42 1.86 2.75
CA ALA A 59 0.79 1.09 2.49
C ALA A 59 0.73 0.36 1.13
N ALA A 60 1.77 -0.38 0.82
CA ALA A 60 1.80 -1.38 -0.24
C ALA A 60 2.96 -2.36 -0.01
N ARG A 61 2.85 -3.57 -0.58
CA ARG A 61 3.92 -4.57 -0.52
C ARG A 61 5.25 -4.06 -1.09
N VAL A 62 5.18 -3.28 -2.17
CA VAL A 62 6.35 -2.71 -2.84
C VAL A 62 7.01 -1.55 -2.06
N TYR A 63 6.39 -1.05 -1.00
CA TYR A 63 6.95 0.05 -0.21
C TYR A 63 7.94 -0.43 0.87
N GLY A 64 8.69 -1.48 0.60
CA GLY A 64 9.67 -2.03 1.54
C GLY A 64 9.02 -2.55 2.82
N ASP A 65 9.42 -1.99 3.96
CA ASP A 65 8.91 -2.40 5.28
C ASP A 65 7.71 -1.55 5.77
N ALA A 66 7.04 -0.79 4.87
CA ALA A 66 5.92 0.11 5.24
C ALA A 66 4.81 -0.59 6.03
N GLU A 67 4.40 -1.80 5.62
CA GLU A 67 3.36 -2.56 6.34
C GLU A 67 3.82 -2.96 7.75
N GLU A 68 5.07 -3.38 7.89
CA GLU A 68 5.63 -3.74 9.20
C GLU A 68 5.75 -2.51 10.11
N PHE A 69 6.23 -1.39 9.59
CA PHE A 69 6.33 -0.14 10.35
C PHE A 69 4.97 0.36 10.80
N LEU A 70 3.98 0.36 9.90
CA LEU A 70 2.61 0.73 10.23
C LEU A 70 2.02 -0.19 11.29
N SER A 71 2.17 -1.49 11.13
CA SER A 71 1.65 -2.49 12.06
C SER A 71 2.29 -2.36 13.45
N SER A 72 3.61 -2.19 13.51
CA SER A 72 4.31 -2.02 14.78
C SER A 72 3.90 -0.73 15.51
N TRP A 73 3.64 0.34 14.75
CA TRP A 73 3.11 1.58 15.29
C TRP A 73 1.67 1.41 15.80
N ILE A 74 0.78 0.74 15.05
CA ILE A 74 -0.61 0.48 15.46
C ILE A 74 -0.64 -0.31 16.76
N ARG A 75 0.18 -1.36 16.89
CA ARG A 75 0.27 -2.16 18.12
C ARG A 75 0.69 -1.36 19.35
N ALA A 76 1.41 -0.27 19.18
CA ALA A 76 1.80 0.62 20.27
C ALA A 76 0.70 1.60 20.70
N GLN A 77 -0.39 1.75 19.92
CA GLN A 77 -1.51 2.61 20.28
C GLN A 77 -2.41 1.92 21.30
N LYS A 78 -2.88 2.66 22.32
CA LYS A 78 -3.88 2.14 23.28
C LYS A 78 -5.22 1.86 22.61
N GLN A 79 -5.58 2.72 21.68
CA GLN A 79 -6.76 2.60 20.82
C GLN A 79 -6.38 3.13 19.44
N PHE A 80 -6.76 2.40 18.40
CA PHE A 80 -6.57 2.79 17.02
C PHE A 80 -7.94 2.77 16.33
N ASP A 81 -8.37 3.92 15.84
CA ASP A 81 -9.62 4.14 15.13
C ASP A 81 -9.39 4.54 13.66
N GLY A 82 -8.20 4.22 13.13
CA GLY A 82 -7.84 4.47 11.75
C GLY A 82 -8.31 3.37 10.81
N PHE A 83 -8.22 3.65 9.52
CA PHE A 83 -8.51 2.77 8.40
C PHE A 83 -7.22 2.51 7.63
N VAL A 84 -6.92 1.27 7.34
CA VAL A 84 -5.64 0.83 6.78
C VAL A 84 -5.85 0.22 5.40
N GLY A 85 -5.22 0.83 4.40
CA GLY A 85 -5.11 0.29 3.06
C GLY A 85 -3.72 -0.32 2.78
N SER A 86 -3.70 -1.37 1.98
CA SER A 86 -2.47 -1.84 1.33
C SER A 86 -2.73 -2.25 -0.11
N LYS A 87 -1.67 -2.58 -0.85
CA LYS A 87 -1.73 -2.87 -2.28
C LYS A 87 -0.82 -4.04 -2.65
N TRP A 88 -1.24 -4.81 -3.66
CA TRP A 88 -0.48 -5.91 -4.25
C TRP A 88 -0.24 -5.66 -5.74
N GLY A 89 0.66 -6.40 -6.33
CA GLY A 89 0.92 -6.37 -7.78
C GLY A 89 2.27 -5.83 -8.17
N TYR A 90 3.13 -5.53 -7.19
CA TYR A 90 4.54 -5.20 -7.41
C TYR A 90 5.43 -5.89 -6.38
N GLU A 91 6.53 -6.43 -6.86
CA GLU A 91 7.62 -6.96 -6.04
C GLU A 91 8.65 -5.86 -5.77
N TYR A 92 9.11 -5.74 -4.54
CA TYR A 92 10.21 -4.87 -4.17
C TYR A 92 11.55 -5.57 -4.37
N LEU A 93 12.40 -5.06 -5.25
CA LEU A 93 13.65 -5.69 -5.66
C LEU A 93 14.90 -4.96 -5.17
N ALA A 94 14.79 -3.69 -4.76
CA ALA A 94 15.96 -2.88 -4.41
C ALA A 94 16.69 -3.32 -3.14
N ASN A 95 16.16 -4.28 -2.38
CA ASN A 95 16.81 -4.87 -1.19
C ASN A 95 17.40 -3.82 -0.23
N TRP A 96 16.66 -2.74 0.01
CA TRP A 96 17.05 -1.61 0.89
C TRP A 96 18.13 -0.69 0.30
N GLU A 97 18.49 -0.84 -0.95
CA GLU A 97 19.45 0.07 -1.62
C GLU A 97 18.74 1.32 -2.16
N VAL A 98 19.43 2.47 -2.03
CA VAL A 98 18.94 3.75 -2.56
C VAL A 98 19.05 3.78 -4.08
N GLN A 99 20.13 3.19 -4.62
CA GLN A 99 20.38 3.09 -6.05
C GLN A 99 20.46 1.61 -6.42
N ALA A 100 19.42 1.10 -7.04
CA ALA A 100 19.34 -0.24 -7.56
C ALA A 100 19.07 -0.19 -9.07
N ASP A 101 19.57 -1.18 -9.81
CA ASP A 101 19.30 -1.30 -11.25
C ASP A 101 17.82 -1.45 -11.54
N GLN A 102 17.11 -2.13 -10.65
CA GLN A 102 15.67 -2.29 -10.70
C GLN A 102 15.09 -2.21 -9.28
N HIS A 103 14.20 -1.25 -9.04
CA HIS A 103 13.58 -1.07 -7.73
C HIS A 103 12.36 -1.98 -7.52
N GLU A 104 11.62 -2.24 -8.58
CA GLU A 104 10.35 -2.94 -8.48
C GLU A 104 10.00 -3.66 -9.80
N ARG A 105 9.23 -4.74 -9.70
CA ARG A 105 8.70 -5.48 -10.84
C ARG A 105 7.19 -5.65 -10.68
N LYS A 106 6.44 -5.32 -11.73
CA LYS A 106 4.99 -5.53 -11.77
C LYS A 106 4.66 -6.98 -12.04
N ASP A 107 3.76 -7.55 -11.24
CA ASP A 107 3.21 -8.88 -11.42
C ASP A 107 1.76 -8.90 -10.90
N HIS A 108 0.81 -9.04 -11.82
CA HIS A 108 -0.62 -9.12 -11.52
C HIS A 108 -1.18 -10.55 -11.66
N SER A 109 -0.33 -11.58 -11.61
CA SER A 109 -0.79 -12.97 -11.62
C SER A 109 -1.54 -13.34 -10.34
N VAL A 110 -2.43 -14.32 -10.44
CA VAL A 110 -3.18 -14.82 -9.28
C VAL A 110 -2.27 -15.49 -8.24
N GLU A 111 -1.18 -16.13 -8.68
CA GLU A 111 -0.16 -16.70 -7.81
C GLU A 111 0.49 -15.64 -6.95
N PHE A 112 0.84 -14.50 -7.58
CA PHE A 112 1.46 -13.39 -6.88
C PHE A 112 0.48 -12.67 -5.94
N LEU A 113 -0.80 -12.54 -6.34
CA LEU A 113 -1.85 -12.07 -5.43
C LEU A 113 -1.93 -12.91 -4.17
N LYS A 114 -1.98 -14.25 -4.30
CA LYS A 114 -2.07 -15.17 -3.15
C LYS A 114 -0.85 -15.05 -2.25
N GLN A 115 0.35 -15.01 -2.83
CA GLN A 115 1.60 -14.82 -2.08
C GLN A 115 1.57 -13.51 -1.31
N GLN A 116 1.33 -12.38 -1.99
CA GLN A 116 1.36 -11.05 -1.37
C GLN A 116 0.23 -10.87 -0.34
N TRP A 117 -0.92 -11.51 -0.55
CA TRP A 117 -1.99 -11.51 0.45
C TRP A 117 -1.55 -12.18 1.76
N VAL A 118 -0.90 -13.33 1.68
CA VAL A 118 -0.34 -14.00 2.87
C VAL A 118 0.67 -13.10 3.58
N GLU A 119 1.59 -12.47 2.84
CA GLU A 119 2.60 -11.56 3.39
C GLU A 119 1.96 -10.33 4.06
N THR A 120 0.98 -9.71 3.40
CA THR A 120 0.22 -8.58 3.96
C THR A 120 -0.50 -8.99 5.27
N ARG A 121 -1.11 -10.18 5.29
CA ARG A 121 -1.76 -10.70 6.50
C ARG A 121 -0.77 -11.01 7.62
N LEU A 122 0.45 -11.44 7.31
CA LEU A 122 1.50 -11.61 8.32
C LEU A 122 1.95 -10.27 8.92
N ASN A 123 2.05 -9.23 8.11
CA ASN A 123 2.46 -7.91 8.56
C ASN A 123 1.33 -7.17 9.31
N LEU A 124 0.19 -6.95 8.65
CA LEU A 124 -0.89 -6.09 9.14
C LEU A 124 -1.92 -6.85 10.00
N GLY A 125 -1.97 -8.17 9.90
CA GLY A 125 -2.90 -9.00 10.68
C GLY A 125 -4.36 -8.64 10.42
N LYS A 126 -5.07 -8.25 11.48
CA LYS A 126 -6.47 -7.81 11.42
C LYS A 126 -6.64 -6.31 11.16
N SER A 127 -5.54 -5.57 11.08
CA SER A 127 -5.59 -4.10 10.93
C SER A 127 -5.83 -3.66 9.49
N ILE A 128 -5.76 -4.56 8.50
CA ILE A 128 -6.05 -4.21 7.11
C ILE A 128 -7.56 -4.16 6.88
N ASP A 129 -8.02 -3.07 6.26
CA ASP A 129 -9.43 -2.81 5.92
C ASP A 129 -9.66 -2.79 4.40
N LEU A 130 -8.65 -2.39 3.62
CA LEU A 130 -8.76 -2.17 2.18
C LEU A 130 -7.53 -2.73 1.46
N TYR A 131 -7.77 -3.53 0.40
CA TYR A 131 -6.69 -4.13 -0.40
C TYR A 131 -6.86 -3.78 -1.87
N HIS A 132 -5.89 -3.05 -2.43
CA HIS A 132 -5.94 -2.56 -3.80
C HIS A 132 -5.12 -3.42 -4.77
N ILE A 133 -5.60 -3.51 -6.01
CA ILE A 133 -4.75 -3.83 -7.16
C ILE A 133 -3.91 -2.57 -7.44
N HIS A 134 -2.59 -2.69 -7.44
CA HIS A 134 -1.68 -1.56 -7.53
C HIS A 134 -1.45 -1.15 -8.98
N SER A 135 -1.70 0.14 -9.29
CA SER A 135 -1.41 0.77 -10.59
C SER A 135 -2.02 0.01 -11.79
N VAL A 136 -3.32 -0.21 -11.74
CA VAL A 136 -4.07 -0.75 -12.88
C VAL A 136 -4.05 0.27 -14.02
N ASN A 137 -3.80 -0.20 -15.23
CA ASN A 137 -3.82 0.60 -16.47
C ASN A 137 -4.52 -0.19 -17.59
N SER A 138 -4.74 0.45 -18.74
CA SER A 138 -5.40 -0.16 -19.91
C SER A 138 -4.66 -1.38 -20.50
N GLU A 139 -3.37 -1.53 -20.21
CA GLU A 139 -2.57 -2.68 -20.65
C GLU A 139 -2.63 -3.85 -19.66
N SER A 140 -3.22 -3.61 -18.48
CA SER A 140 -3.33 -4.62 -17.43
C SER A 140 -4.59 -5.45 -17.63
N ASN A 141 -4.43 -6.72 -17.99
CA ASN A 141 -5.54 -7.67 -18.11
C ASN A 141 -6.08 -8.18 -16.76
N VAL A 142 -5.63 -7.58 -15.66
CA VAL A 142 -5.94 -8.05 -14.29
C VAL A 142 -7.44 -8.00 -13.97
N LEU A 143 -8.18 -7.07 -14.56
CA LEU A 143 -9.63 -6.95 -14.36
C LEU A 143 -10.44 -7.96 -15.20
N ASP A 144 -9.81 -8.59 -16.20
CA ASP A 144 -10.40 -9.64 -17.04
C ASP A 144 -9.99 -11.05 -16.59
N ASP A 145 -9.01 -11.16 -15.67
CA ASP A 145 -8.59 -12.46 -15.14
C ASP A 145 -9.55 -12.98 -14.09
N ILE A 146 -10.37 -13.95 -14.50
CA ILE A 146 -11.38 -14.57 -13.64
C ILE A 146 -10.80 -15.22 -12.38
N ASN A 147 -9.55 -15.69 -12.40
CA ASN A 147 -8.91 -16.32 -11.25
C ASN A 147 -8.50 -15.24 -10.22
N VAL A 148 -7.99 -14.11 -10.70
CA VAL A 148 -7.71 -12.94 -9.85
C VAL A 148 -9.01 -12.43 -9.21
N LEU A 149 -10.07 -12.24 -10.00
CA LEU A 149 -11.36 -11.75 -9.49
C LEU A 149 -11.97 -12.68 -8.45
N LYS A 150 -11.90 -14.00 -8.63
CA LYS A 150 -12.37 -14.99 -7.64
C LYS A 150 -11.56 -14.94 -6.34
N GLU A 151 -10.24 -14.75 -6.43
CA GLU A 151 -9.39 -14.62 -5.24
C GLU A 151 -9.70 -13.32 -4.48
N LEU A 152 -9.85 -12.20 -5.19
CA LEU A 152 -10.25 -10.92 -4.60
C LEU A 152 -11.64 -11.01 -3.94
N GLU A 153 -12.59 -11.72 -4.56
CA GLU A 153 -13.91 -11.98 -3.96
C GLU A 153 -13.77 -12.78 -2.65
N THR A 154 -12.85 -13.75 -2.61
CA THR A 154 -12.57 -14.53 -1.40
C THR A 154 -12.00 -13.63 -0.30
N ILE A 155 -11.08 -12.73 -0.64
CA ILE A 155 -10.54 -11.73 0.31
C ILE A 155 -11.66 -10.82 0.81
N LYS A 156 -12.53 -10.35 -0.08
CA LYS A 156 -13.68 -9.51 0.27
C LYS A 156 -14.66 -10.19 1.24
N LYS A 157 -14.93 -11.48 1.06
CA LYS A 157 -15.78 -12.26 1.97
C LYS A 157 -15.23 -12.35 3.40
N ASN A 158 -13.93 -12.11 3.59
CA ASN A 158 -13.31 -12.01 4.92
C ASN A 158 -13.40 -10.59 5.52
N GLY A 159 -14.21 -9.71 4.97
CA GLY A 159 -14.48 -8.37 5.50
C GLY A 159 -13.49 -7.30 5.05
N ILE A 160 -12.69 -7.56 4.01
CA ILE A 160 -11.73 -6.62 3.44
C ILE A 160 -12.35 -5.94 2.22
N GLU A 161 -12.34 -4.62 2.18
CA GLU A 161 -12.74 -3.88 0.99
C GLU A 161 -11.71 -4.08 -0.13
N ILE A 162 -12.18 -4.17 -1.38
CA ILE A 162 -11.32 -4.30 -2.55
C ILE A 162 -11.39 -3.03 -3.38
N GLY A 163 -10.24 -2.57 -3.83
CA GLY A 163 -10.12 -1.39 -4.67
C GLY A 163 -9.03 -1.52 -5.72
N ILE A 164 -8.86 -0.45 -6.46
CA ILE A 164 -7.78 -0.30 -7.45
C ILE A 164 -7.07 1.03 -7.20
N SER A 165 -5.79 1.11 -7.55
CA SER A 165 -5.10 2.37 -7.73
C SER A 165 -4.68 2.55 -9.19
N THR A 166 -4.57 3.77 -9.64
CA THR A 166 -4.15 4.14 -11.00
C THR A 166 -2.86 4.95 -10.95
N SER A 167 -2.11 4.98 -12.05
CA SER A 167 -0.85 5.74 -12.12
C SER A 167 -1.03 7.17 -12.64
N GLY A 168 -2.23 7.55 -13.07
CA GLY A 168 -2.50 8.89 -13.58
C GLY A 168 -3.99 9.13 -13.89
N PRO A 169 -4.40 10.39 -14.07
CA PRO A 169 -5.79 10.76 -14.28
C PRO A 169 -6.40 10.20 -15.59
N ASP A 170 -5.59 10.03 -16.62
CA ASP A 170 -6.06 9.51 -17.92
C ASP A 170 -6.52 8.03 -17.83
N GLN A 171 -6.12 7.32 -16.80
CA GLN A 171 -6.50 5.92 -16.56
C GLN A 171 -7.87 5.78 -15.91
N GLU A 172 -8.39 6.83 -15.27
CA GLU A 172 -9.74 6.85 -14.69
C GLU A 172 -10.80 6.67 -15.77
N LEU A 173 -10.71 7.38 -16.88
CA LEU A 173 -11.63 7.28 -18.01
C LEU A 173 -11.62 5.89 -18.65
N SER A 174 -10.46 5.24 -18.75
CA SER A 174 -10.32 3.89 -19.26
C SER A 174 -11.03 2.86 -18.36
N LEU A 175 -11.00 3.03 -17.05
CA LEU A 175 -11.62 2.13 -16.07
C LEU A 175 -13.14 2.31 -15.98
N ILE A 176 -13.65 3.52 -16.17
CA ILE A 176 -15.10 3.81 -16.20
C ILE A 176 -15.75 3.03 -17.35
N HIS A 177 -15.13 2.97 -18.52
CA HIS A 177 -15.63 2.23 -19.67
C HIS A 177 -15.66 0.70 -19.50
N ILE A 178 -14.84 0.14 -18.59
CA ILE A 178 -14.82 -1.30 -18.28
C ILE A 178 -15.92 -1.67 -17.28
N SER A 179 -16.36 -0.74 -16.46
CA SER A 179 -17.30 -0.98 -15.35
C SER A 179 -18.75 -0.67 -15.66
N GLU A 180 -19.07 -0.07 -16.80
CA GLU A 180 -20.46 0.13 -17.23
C GLU A 180 -20.99 -1.15 -17.93
N PRO A 181 -22.08 -1.78 -17.42
CA PRO A 181 -22.72 -2.88 -18.14
C PRO A 181 -23.35 -2.34 -19.42
N THR A 182 -22.95 -2.89 -20.55
CA THR A 182 -23.63 -2.71 -21.85
C THR A 182 -25.03 -3.29 -21.84
#